data_825fd3cc98d1148616e47e2edca40851
#
_entry.id   825fd3cc98d1148616e47e2edca40851
#
_cell.length_a   1.000
_cell.length_b   1.000
_cell.length_c   1.000
_cell.angle_alpha   90.00
_cell.angle_beta   90.00
_cell.angle_gamma   90.00
#
_symmetry.space_group_name_H-M   'P 1'
#
loop_
_entity.id
_entity.type
_entity.pdbx_description
1 polymer ?
#
loop_
_entity_poly.entity_id
_entity_poly.type
_entity_poly.pdbx_seq_one_letter_code
_entity_poly.pdbx_strand_id
1 'polypeptide(L)'
;MHRILIVDDDRETCRFMAELLAHPDREIESAYDPASALALVGATPFDLVISDINLNAAQSGLDVLRAFKTANPAGQVLLISGFGTLETAIDAVRAGAFDYVSKPFDISEVKATVERALARAGMPAERRHPRREAPAGLIGRTAPMFEVYKQIAYAADAQVPVLIIGESGTGKELVARAIHAHSARASRPFVPINCGAITETLLESELFGHTRGSFTGAIADTKGIFEQANGGTVFLDEIGETSAALQVRLLRTLENGEVRPVGASRTVKVDVRVVAATNAELEQAVVQQRFRQDLYYRLSVILIRVPPLRERRADIPLLIAQFLQNACARSGRQVEITPAAIEVLASSEWPGNVRELQNTVERLVLFSRGAVVDLPDLPAPFRESPARHFDRIFAGLPTLDEVERRYLLHVLDEVRGNRTRAAEVMGIDRRTLYRMAERFDIDLKDDDRRE
;
A
#
# COMPACT_ATOMS: atom_id res chain seq x y z
N MET A 1 -24.00 31.23 -4.75
CA MET A 1 -24.65 30.09 -5.44
C MET A 1 -23.56 29.42 -6.23
N HIS A 2 -23.26 28.14 -5.92
CA HIS A 2 -22.17 27.38 -6.56
C HIS A 2 -22.70 26.63 -7.78
N ARG A 3 -21.95 26.69 -8.89
CA ARG A 3 -22.28 25.94 -10.10
C ARG A 3 -21.42 24.70 -10.23
N ILE A 4 -22.07 23.53 -10.35
CA ILE A 4 -21.44 22.23 -10.42
C ILE A 4 -21.78 21.56 -11.74
N LEU A 5 -20.78 21.07 -12.47
CA LEU A 5 -20.95 20.24 -13.66
C LEU A 5 -20.64 18.78 -13.31
N ILE A 6 -21.55 17.86 -13.60
CA ILE A 6 -21.35 16.42 -13.48
C ILE A 6 -21.19 15.83 -14.88
N VAL A 7 -20.14 15.04 -15.09
CA VAL A 7 -19.80 14.42 -16.38
C VAL A 7 -19.63 12.91 -16.19
N ASP A 8 -20.56 12.12 -16.69
CA ASP A 8 -20.50 10.66 -16.68
C ASP A 8 -21.33 10.15 -17.88
N ASP A 9 -20.88 9.13 -18.59
CA ASP A 9 -21.61 8.54 -19.72
C ASP A 9 -22.84 7.73 -19.26
N ASP A 10 -22.86 7.35 -17.97
CA ASP A 10 -24.05 6.76 -17.35
C ASP A 10 -25.01 7.85 -16.79
N ARG A 11 -26.17 7.94 -17.42
CA ARG A 11 -27.22 8.90 -17.04
C ARG A 11 -27.79 8.65 -15.63
N GLU A 12 -27.81 7.40 -15.17
CA GLU A 12 -28.28 7.06 -13.83
C GLU A 12 -27.32 7.55 -12.78
N THR A 13 -26.02 7.39 -13.02
CA THR A 13 -24.94 7.94 -12.15
C THR A 13 -25.03 9.47 -12.09
N CYS A 14 -25.19 10.16 -13.21
CA CYS A 14 -25.36 11.63 -13.23
C CYS A 14 -26.57 12.05 -12.38
N ARG A 15 -27.71 11.38 -12.56
CA ARG A 15 -28.95 11.67 -11.82
C ARG A 15 -28.78 11.44 -10.32
N PHE A 16 -28.23 10.29 -9.96
CA PHE A 16 -27.95 9.98 -8.56
C PHE A 16 -27.03 11.01 -7.91
N MET A 17 -25.94 11.41 -8.58
CA MET A 17 -25.02 12.41 -8.08
C MET A 17 -25.68 13.80 -7.97
N ALA A 18 -26.52 14.18 -8.91
CA ALA A 18 -27.25 15.44 -8.85
C ALA A 18 -28.23 15.48 -7.66
N GLU A 19 -28.97 14.39 -7.43
CA GLU A 19 -29.87 14.25 -6.27
C GLU A 19 -29.06 14.26 -4.94
N LEU A 20 -27.93 13.55 -4.90
CA LEU A 20 -27.04 13.47 -3.74
C LEU A 20 -26.49 14.82 -3.32
N LEU A 21 -26.14 15.66 -4.30
CA LEU A 21 -25.48 16.95 -4.09
C LEU A 21 -26.47 18.13 -4.10
N ALA A 22 -27.77 17.88 -4.31
CA ALA A 22 -28.80 18.93 -4.33
C ALA A 22 -28.79 19.74 -3.04
N HIS A 23 -28.68 21.08 -3.18
CA HIS A 23 -28.71 22.02 -2.05
C HIS A 23 -29.23 23.39 -2.57
N PRO A 24 -29.93 24.20 -1.75
CA PRO A 24 -30.51 25.47 -2.19
C PRO A 24 -29.50 26.50 -2.77
N ASP A 25 -28.23 26.39 -2.42
CA ASP A 25 -27.15 27.27 -2.90
C ASP A 25 -26.35 26.70 -4.08
N ARG A 26 -26.82 25.60 -4.71
CA ARG A 26 -26.13 24.90 -5.79
C ARG A 26 -27.00 24.82 -7.04
N GLU A 27 -26.39 25.11 -8.16
CA GLU A 27 -26.92 24.86 -9.51
C GLU A 27 -26.11 23.70 -10.12
N ILE A 28 -26.78 22.62 -10.50
CA ILE A 28 -26.13 21.39 -10.99
C ILE A 28 -26.54 21.15 -12.43
N GLU A 29 -25.55 21.05 -13.31
CA GLU A 29 -25.72 20.65 -14.70
C GLU A 29 -25.05 19.30 -14.96
N SER A 30 -25.54 18.55 -15.95
CA SER A 30 -24.99 17.22 -16.30
C SER A 30 -24.65 17.16 -17.79
N ALA A 31 -23.51 16.55 -18.10
CA ALA A 31 -23.07 16.21 -19.44
C ALA A 31 -22.81 14.70 -19.51
N TYR A 32 -23.16 14.08 -20.65
CA TYR A 32 -23.11 12.62 -20.80
C TYR A 32 -22.01 12.16 -21.77
N ASP A 33 -21.21 13.08 -22.27
CA ASP A 33 -20.08 12.84 -23.14
C ASP A 33 -19.06 13.98 -23.03
N PRO A 34 -17.79 13.76 -23.41
CA PRO A 34 -16.76 14.80 -23.33
C PRO A 34 -17.03 16.04 -24.17
N ALA A 35 -17.64 15.89 -25.34
CA ALA A 35 -17.88 17.03 -26.25
C ALA A 35 -18.89 17.99 -25.65
N SER A 36 -20.00 17.49 -25.11
CA SER A 36 -20.98 18.28 -24.37
C SER A 36 -20.37 18.93 -23.13
N ALA A 37 -19.55 18.22 -22.39
CA ALA A 37 -18.86 18.74 -21.21
C ALA A 37 -17.92 19.91 -21.59
N LEU A 38 -17.12 19.75 -22.63
CA LEU A 38 -16.21 20.79 -23.12
C LEU A 38 -16.94 22.03 -23.63
N ALA A 39 -18.08 21.85 -24.31
CA ALA A 39 -18.92 22.95 -24.75
C ALA A 39 -19.48 23.77 -23.56
N LEU A 40 -19.98 23.07 -22.51
CA LEU A 40 -20.46 23.69 -21.27
C LEU A 40 -19.35 24.43 -20.53
N VAL A 41 -18.18 23.82 -20.37
CA VAL A 41 -17.01 24.45 -19.75
C VAL A 41 -16.56 25.70 -20.45
N GLY A 42 -16.69 25.76 -21.80
CA GLY A 42 -16.36 26.95 -22.59
C GLY A 42 -17.40 28.05 -22.52
N ALA A 43 -18.66 27.69 -22.24
CA ALA A 43 -19.78 28.65 -22.25
C ALA A 43 -20.17 29.19 -20.86
N THR A 44 -19.93 28.39 -19.82
CA THR A 44 -20.46 28.62 -18.46
C THR A 44 -19.34 28.51 -17.44
N PRO A 45 -19.21 29.47 -16.51
CA PRO A 45 -18.26 29.34 -15.39
C PRO A 45 -18.83 28.38 -14.34
N PHE A 46 -18.13 27.29 -14.07
CA PHE A 46 -18.42 26.35 -12.98
C PHE A 46 -17.39 26.50 -11.84
N ASP A 47 -17.84 26.32 -10.59
CA ASP A 47 -16.96 26.30 -9.42
C ASP A 47 -16.33 24.91 -9.22
N LEU A 48 -17.09 23.87 -9.59
CA LEU A 48 -16.69 22.48 -9.46
C LEU A 48 -17.12 21.67 -10.68
N VAL A 49 -16.21 20.85 -11.18
CA VAL A 49 -16.52 19.79 -12.16
C VAL A 49 -16.29 18.44 -11.48
N ILE A 50 -17.27 17.55 -11.57
CA ILE A 50 -17.17 16.15 -11.13
C ILE A 50 -17.22 15.31 -12.41
N SER A 51 -16.15 14.60 -12.74
CA SER A 51 -16.07 13.86 -14.01
C SER A 51 -15.63 12.43 -13.81
N ASP A 52 -16.34 11.48 -14.43
CA ASP A 52 -15.74 10.15 -14.64
C ASP A 52 -14.52 10.30 -15.57
N ILE A 53 -13.48 9.51 -15.29
CA ILE A 53 -12.30 9.45 -16.17
C ILE A 53 -12.62 8.67 -17.44
N ASN A 54 -13.37 7.57 -17.36
CA ASN A 54 -13.71 6.72 -18.48
C ASN A 54 -15.08 7.10 -19.04
N LEU A 55 -15.12 7.93 -20.06
CA LEU A 55 -16.33 8.42 -20.69
C LEU A 55 -16.69 7.65 -21.98
N ASN A 56 -16.20 6.41 -22.14
CA ASN A 56 -16.40 5.55 -23.32
C ASN A 56 -16.28 6.27 -24.67
N ALA A 57 -15.38 7.27 -24.74
CA ALA A 57 -15.14 8.13 -25.90
C ALA A 57 -13.64 8.26 -26.18
N ALA A 58 -13.30 8.91 -27.32
CA ALA A 58 -11.90 9.22 -27.67
C ALA A 58 -11.22 10.19 -26.68
N GLN A 59 -12.00 11.03 -26.01
CA GLN A 59 -11.56 11.94 -24.95
C GLN A 59 -11.99 11.40 -23.59
N SER A 60 -11.17 11.64 -22.57
CA SER A 60 -11.38 11.17 -21.20
C SER A 60 -11.75 12.31 -20.26
N GLY A 61 -12.16 12.00 -19.04
CA GLY A 61 -12.35 13.00 -17.98
C GLY A 61 -11.07 13.79 -17.64
N LEU A 62 -9.88 13.26 -17.95
CA LEU A 62 -8.63 14.01 -17.85
C LEU A 62 -8.54 15.13 -18.88
N ASP A 63 -9.12 14.97 -20.06
CA ASP A 63 -9.17 16.03 -21.07
C ASP A 63 -10.16 17.11 -20.67
N VAL A 64 -11.30 16.74 -20.07
CA VAL A 64 -12.24 17.68 -19.45
C VAL A 64 -11.56 18.47 -18.33
N LEU A 65 -10.82 17.81 -17.44
CA LEU A 65 -10.03 18.45 -16.38
C LEU A 65 -9.07 19.51 -16.96
N ARG A 66 -8.27 19.13 -17.98
CA ARG A 66 -7.28 20.05 -18.59
C ARG A 66 -7.94 21.26 -19.22
N ALA A 67 -9.02 21.06 -19.97
CA ALA A 67 -9.79 22.12 -20.58
C ALA A 67 -10.41 23.05 -19.53
N PHE A 68 -11.02 22.48 -18.50
CA PHE A 68 -11.61 23.24 -17.40
C PHE A 68 -10.58 24.10 -16.66
N LYS A 69 -9.43 23.50 -16.30
CA LYS A 69 -8.34 24.23 -15.63
C LYS A 69 -7.70 25.31 -16.50
N THR A 70 -7.80 25.19 -17.83
CA THR A 70 -7.36 26.20 -18.75
C THR A 70 -8.38 27.37 -18.80
N ALA A 71 -9.68 27.08 -18.82
CA ALA A 71 -10.74 28.05 -18.83
C ALA A 71 -10.97 28.73 -17.47
N ASN A 72 -10.92 27.94 -16.39
CA ASN A 72 -11.08 28.39 -14.99
C ASN A 72 -10.00 27.79 -14.08
N PRO A 73 -8.81 28.42 -13.95
CA PRO A 73 -7.74 27.92 -13.07
C PRO A 73 -8.11 27.82 -11.60
N ALA A 74 -9.06 28.64 -11.13
CA ALA A 74 -9.53 28.68 -9.75
C ALA A 74 -10.63 27.66 -9.43
N GLY A 75 -11.35 27.18 -10.45
CA GLY A 75 -12.37 26.15 -10.31
C GLY A 75 -11.77 24.82 -9.90
N GLN A 76 -12.53 24.01 -9.19
CA GLN A 76 -12.06 22.71 -8.70
C GLN A 76 -12.56 21.56 -9.58
N VAL A 77 -11.79 20.46 -9.63
CA VAL A 77 -12.19 19.25 -10.36
C VAL A 77 -12.04 18.04 -9.46
N LEU A 78 -13.12 17.30 -9.30
CA LEU A 78 -13.16 16.00 -8.67
C LEU A 78 -13.27 14.93 -9.76
N LEU A 79 -12.31 14.04 -9.84
CA LEU A 79 -12.37 12.91 -10.77
C LEU A 79 -12.94 11.68 -10.07
N ILE A 80 -13.76 10.92 -10.80
CA ILE A 80 -14.30 9.64 -10.34
C ILE A 80 -13.85 8.57 -11.33
N SER A 81 -13.52 7.36 -10.86
CA SER A 81 -13.19 6.25 -11.76
C SER A 81 -13.41 4.88 -11.12
N GLY A 82 -13.90 3.93 -11.93
CA GLY A 82 -13.95 2.51 -11.56
C GLY A 82 -12.64 1.75 -11.80
N PHE A 83 -11.70 2.34 -12.57
CA PHE A 83 -10.47 1.68 -13.01
C PHE A 83 -9.30 2.67 -13.00
N GLY A 84 -8.77 2.98 -11.82
CA GLY A 84 -7.62 3.85 -11.75
C GLY A 84 -6.30 3.08 -11.70
N THR A 85 -5.30 3.64 -12.35
CA THR A 85 -3.91 3.18 -12.29
C THR A 85 -3.06 4.26 -11.61
N LEU A 86 -1.82 3.91 -11.25
CA LEU A 86 -0.87 4.89 -10.73
C LEU A 86 -0.69 6.07 -11.71
N GLU A 87 -0.63 5.77 -13.00
CA GLU A 87 -0.44 6.77 -14.07
C GLU A 87 -1.63 7.74 -14.11
N THR A 88 -2.88 7.22 -14.06
CA THR A 88 -4.08 8.08 -14.07
C THR A 88 -4.17 8.95 -12.82
N ALA A 89 -3.79 8.44 -11.64
CA ALA A 89 -3.76 9.21 -10.41
C ALA A 89 -2.71 10.34 -10.49
N ILE A 90 -1.50 10.04 -10.98
CA ILE A 90 -0.45 11.03 -11.17
C ILE A 90 -0.83 12.09 -12.20
N ASP A 91 -1.40 11.68 -13.34
CA ASP A 91 -1.85 12.60 -14.37
C ASP A 91 -2.98 13.52 -13.87
N ALA A 92 -3.91 13.00 -13.07
CA ALA A 92 -4.97 13.76 -12.42
C ALA A 92 -4.41 14.84 -11.47
N VAL A 93 -3.53 14.44 -10.55
CA VAL A 93 -2.89 15.36 -9.59
C VAL A 93 -2.08 16.43 -10.31
N ARG A 94 -1.29 16.08 -11.33
CA ARG A 94 -0.49 17.02 -12.13
C ARG A 94 -1.33 17.97 -12.96
N ALA A 95 -2.44 17.48 -13.50
CA ALA A 95 -3.39 18.34 -14.22
C ALA A 95 -4.17 19.29 -13.30
N GLY A 96 -3.96 19.18 -11.98
CA GLY A 96 -4.57 20.07 -10.99
C GLY A 96 -5.95 19.62 -10.53
N ALA A 97 -6.28 18.33 -10.59
CA ALA A 97 -7.46 17.81 -9.92
C ALA A 97 -7.42 18.15 -8.42
N PHE A 98 -8.57 18.54 -7.88
CA PHE A 98 -8.71 18.76 -6.44
C PHE A 98 -8.58 17.46 -5.67
N ASP A 99 -9.31 16.44 -6.12
CA ASP A 99 -9.25 15.10 -5.56
C ASP A 99 -9.69 14.07 -6.62
N TYR A 100 -9.56 12.81 -6.27
CA TYR A 100 -9.86 11.66 -7.10
C TYR A 100 -10.52 10.57 -6.25
N VAL A 101 -11.69 10.08 -6.65
CA VAL A 101 -12.50 9.09 -5.91
C VAL A 101 -12.67 7.83 -6.74
N SER A 102 -12.48 6.66 -6.13
CA SER A 102 -12.69 5.36 -6.78
C SER A 102 -14.13 4.88 -6.67
N LYS A 103 -14.69 4.28 -7.75
CA LYS A 103 -15.94 3.52 -7.69
C LYS A 103 -15.66 2.07 -7.21
N PRO A 104 -16.46 1.46 -6.32
CA PRO A 104 -17.59 2.08 -5.62
C PRO A 104 -17.13 3.05 -4.52
N PHE A 105 -17.82 4.18 -4.38
CA PHE A 105 -17.47 5.24 -3.43
C PHE A 105 -18.45 5.31 -2.26
N ASP A 106 -17.96 5.78 -1.12
CA ASP A 106 -18.79 6.13 0.03
C ASP A 106 -19.46 7.49 -0.20
N ILE A 107 -20.78 7.55 -0.01
CA ILE A 107 -21.58 8.76 -0.20
C ILE A 107 -21.11 9.89 0.71
N SER A 108 -20.74 9.57 1.95
CA SER A 108 -20.23 10.53 2.93
C SER A 108 -18.89 11.12 2.52
N GLU A 109 -18.01 10.31 1.95
CA GLU A 109 -16.70 10.72 1.45
C GLU A 109 -16.85 11.71 0.27
N VAL A 110 -17.72 11.38 -0.70
CA VAL A 110 -17.99 12.26 -1.85
C VAL A 110 -18.55 13.60 -1.38
N LYS A 111 -19.56 13.60 -0.49
CA LYS A 111 -20.12 14.84 0.06
C LYS A 111 -19.05 15.68 0.75
N ALA A 112 -18.29 15.10 1.65
CA ALA A 112 -17.22 15.82 2.37
C ALA A 112 -16.16 16.38 1.41
N THR A 113 -15.83 15.64 0.35
CA THR A 113 -14.87 16.10 -0.67
C THR A 113 -15.41 17.24 -1.50
N VAL A 114 -16.68 17.19 -1.90
CA VAL A 114 -17.36 18.30 -2.60
C VAL A 114 -17.41 19.56 -1.75
N GLU A 115 -17.76 19.46 -0.47
CA GLU A 115 -17.75 20.62 0.46
C GLU A 115 -16.36 21.24 0.55
N ARG A 116 -15.32 20.43 0.69
CA ARG A 116 -13.92 20.90 0.72
C ARG A 116 -13.51 21.55 -0.60
N ALA A 117 -13.98 21.02 -1.74
CA ALA A 117 -13.68 21.57 -3.06
C ALA A 117 -14.35 22.94 -3.25
N LEU A 118 -15.63 23.07 -2.90
CA LEU A 118 -16.38 24.33 -2.99
C LEU A 118 -15.82 25.40 -2.06
N ALA A 119 -15.39 25.03 -0.84
CA ALA A 119 -14.73 25.96 0.07
C ALA A 119 -13.38 26.49 -0.46
N ARG A 120 -12.74 25.77 -1.39
CA ARG A 120 -11.49 26.17 -2.06
C ARG A 120 -11.69 26.82 -3.43
N ALA A 121 -12.89 26.83 -3.94
CA ALA A 121 -13.19 27.49 -5.21
C ALA A 121 -12.82 28.98 -5.13
N GLY A 122 -12.06 29.46 -6.12
CA GLY A 122 -11.54 30.83 -6.15
C GLY A 122 -10.08 31.00 -5.71
N MET A 123 -9.41 29.97 -5.19
CA MET A 123 -7.98 30.02 -4.88
C MET A 123 -7.13 29.56 -6.07
N PRO A 124 -6.01 30.26 -6.42
CA PRO A 124 -5.17 29.89 -7.56
C PRO A 124 -4.50 28.53 -7.34
N ALA A 125 -4.49 27.70 -8.39
CA ALA A 125 -3.80 26.40 -8.38
C ALA A 125 -2.29 26.57 -8.58
N GLU A 126 -1.48 25.85 -7.81
CA GLU A 126 -0.04 25.74 -8.02
C GLU A 126 0.28 24.94 -9.28
N ARG A 127 1.20 25.46 -10.11
CA ARG A 127 1.64 24.81 -11.36
C ARG A 127 2.51 23.59 -11.10
N ARG A 128 2.23 22.46 -11.76
CA ARG A 128 2.96 21.19 -11.62
C ARG A 128 3.61 20.72 -12.94
N HIS A 129 4.63 19.88 -12.87
CA HIS A 129 5.60 19.56 -13.94
C HIS A 129 5.20 18.45 -14.93
N PRO A 130 5.89 18.30 -16.10
CA PRO A 130 5.49 17.43 -17.21
C PRO A 130 5.80 15.95 -17.03
N ARG A 131 5.15 15.14 -17.86
CA ARG A 131 4.97 13.68 -17.90
C ARG A 131 6.26 12.87 -18.05
N ARG A 132 6.41 11.75 -17.29
CA ARG A 132 7.33 10.65 -17.57
C ARG A 132 6.65 9.33 -17.20
N GLU A 133 6.98 8.26 -17.93
CA GLU A 133 6.41 6.91 -17.74
C GLU A 133 6.86 6.27 -16.42
N ALA A 134 5.93 5.52 -15.76
CA ALA A 134 6.16 4.84 -14.50
C ALA A 134 6.99 3.57 -14.67
N PRO A 135 7.77 3.16 -13.66
CA PRO A 135 8.31 1.80 -13.63
C PRO A 135 7.16 0.80 -13.52
N ALA A 136 7.13 -0.18 -14.42
CA ALA A 136 6.18 -1.28 -14.39
C ALA A 136 6.29 -2.04 -13.05
N GLY A 137 5.16 -2.31 -12.37
CA GLY A 137 5.19 -3.22 -11.22
C GLY A 137 4.29 -2.90 -10.04
N LEU A 138 3.79 -1.67 -9.89
CA LEU A 138 2.84 -1.37 -8.83
C LEU A 138 1.40 -1.60 -9.33
N ILE A 139 0.79 -2.69 -8.87
CA ILE A 139 -0.51 -3.18 -9.35
C ILE A 139 -1.53 -3.14 -8.23
N GLY A 140 -2.71 -2.59 -8.51
CA GLY A 140 -3.87 -2.56 -7.63
C GLY A 140 -4.96 -1.65 -8.17
N ARG A 141 -6.22 -1.96 -7.86
CA ARG A 141 -7.41 -1.21 -8.26
C ARG A 141 -8.36 -0.92 -7.10
N THR A 142 -7.99 -1.35 -5.91
CA THR A 142 -8.79 -1.13 -4.70
C THR A 142 -8.64 0.29 -4.17
N ALA A 143 -9.65 0.79 -3.46
CA ALA A 143 -9.62 2.11 -2.85
C ALA A 143 -8.38 2.34 -1.96
N PRO A 144 -7.93 1.38 -1.11
CA PRO A 144 -6.69 1.56 -0.34
C PRO A 144 -5.44 1.76 -1.22
N MET A 145 -5.34 1.09 -2.38
CA MET A 145 -4.23 1.30 -3.31
C MET A 145 -4.32 2.65 -4.01
N PHE A 146 -5.53 3.13 -4.25
CA PHE A 146 -5.74 4.48 -4.78
C PHE A 146 -5.18 5.57 -3.87
N GLU A 147 -5.39 5.46 -2.56
CA GLU A 147 -4.81 6.40 -1.60
C GLU A 147 -3.28 6.38 -1.65
N VAL A 148 -2.68 5.19 -1.81
CA VAL A 148 -1.23 5.07 -2.04
C VAL A 148 -0.82 5.80 -3.32
N TYR A 149 -1.54 5.65 -4.42
CA TYR A 149 -1.23 6.31 -5.71
C TYR A 149 -1.32 7.84 -5.59
N LYS A 150 -2.35 8.37 -4.93
CA LYS A 150 -2.47 9.80 -4.65
C LYS A 150 -1.28 10.31 -3.83
N GLN A 151 -0.94 9.61 -2.77
CA GLN A 151 0.21 9.97 -1.93
C GLN A 151 1.54 9.90 -2.69
N ILE A 152 1.73 8.92 -3.58
CA ILE A 152 2.90 8.86 -4.48
C ILE A 152 2.95 10.09 -5.38
N ALA A 153 1.80 10.48 -5.99
CA ALA A 153 1.74 11.63 -6.87
C ALA A 153 2.12 12.94 -6.14
N TYR A 154 1.59 13.17 -4.94
CA TYR A 154 1.95 14.33 -4.12
C TYR A 154 3.42 14.27 -3.66
N ALA A 155 3.88 13.09 -3.23
CA ALA A 155 5.25 12.90 -2.81
C ALA A 155 6.24 13.12 -3.96
N ALA A 156 5.90 12.73 -5.19
CA ALA A 156 6.79 12.88 -6.35
C ALA A 156 7.15 14.34 -6.63
N ASP A 157 6.19 15.25 -6.50
CA ASP A 157 6.41 16.69 -6.72
C ASP A 157 7.14 17.36 -5.54
N ALA A 158 6.98 16.86 -4.34
CA ALA A 158 7.62 17.40 -3.15
C ALA A 158 9.10 16.99 -3.08
N GLN A 159 9.97 17.90 -2.59
CA GLN A 159 11.40 17.63 -2.37
C GLN A 159 11.74 17.29 -0.90
N VAL A 160 10.71 16.84 -0.15
CA VAL A 160 10.84 16.50 1.27
C VAL A 160 11.07 15.01 1.48
N PRO A 161 11.57 14.59 2.65
CA PRO A 161 11.64 13.18 3.02
C PRO A 161 10.27 12.50 3.02
N VAL A 162 10.25 11.21 2.68
CA VAL A 162 9.05 10.37 2.65
C VAL A 162 9.30 9.13 3.49
N LEU A 163 8.36 8.80 4.38
CA LEU A 163 8.35 7.56 5.15
C LEU A 163 7.26 6.64 4.63
N ILE A 164 7.63 5.43 4.23
CA ILE A 164 6.72 4.38 3.73
C ILE A 164 6.58 3.32 4.81
N ILE A 165 5.36 3.11 5.30
CA ILE A 165 5.06 2.10 6.32
C ILE A 165 4.21 1.00 5.69
N GLY A 166 4.50 -0.25 6.05
CA GLY A 166 3.71 -1.41 5.62
C GLY A 166 4.42 -2.71 5.95
N GLU A 167 3.68 -3.78 6.05
CA GLU A 167 4.19 -5.11 6.35
C GLU A 167 5.26 -5.56 5.33
N SER A 168 6.05 -6.56 5.72
CA SER A 168 7.02 -7.17 4.79
C SER A 168 6.30 -7.74 3.56
N GLY A 169 6.90 -7.53 2.38
CA GLY A 169 6.35 -8.05 1.12
C GLY A 169 5.17 -7.28 0.53
N THR A 170 4.76 -6.12 1.08
CA THR A 170 3.66 -5.30 0.54
C THR A 170 4.02 -4.50 -0.72
N GLY A 171 5.33 -4.31 -1.00
CA GLY A 171 5.82 -3.58 -2.17
C GLY A 171 6.34 -2.17 -1.87
N LYS A 172 6.81 -1.89 -0.65
CA LYS A 172 7.37 -0.58 -0.23
C LYS A 172 8.48 -0.05 -1.16
N GLU A 173 9.36 -0.94 -1.64
CA GLU A 173 10.41 -0.54 -2.59
C GLU A 173 9.83 -0.07 -3.92
N LEU A 174 8.76 -0.72 -4.43
CA LEU A 174 8.09 -0.29 -5.67
C LEU A 174 7.47 1.10 -5.51
N VAL A 175 6.90 1.39 -4.33
CA VAL A 175 6.40 2.73 -3.99
C VAL A 175 7.54 3.75 -4.02
N ALA A 176 8.68 3.46 -3.41
CA ALA A 176 9.85 4.35 -3.42
C ALA A 176 10.39 4.60 -4.84
N ARG A 177 10.47 3.56 -5.66
CA ARG A 177 10.86 3.65 -7.07
C ARG A 177 9.86 4.49 -7.88
N ALA A 178 8.56 4.33 -7.63
CA ALA A 178 7.52 5.13 -8.28
C ALA A 178 7.64 6.62 -7.90
N ILE A 179 7.85 6.95 -6.63
CA ILE A 179 8.09 8.31 -6.17
C ILE A 179 9.29 8.94 -6.89
N HIS A 180 10.42 8.20 -6.96
CA HIS A 180 11.62 8.68 -7.64
C HIS A 180 11.39 8.89 -9.15
N ALA A 181 10.80 7.90 -9.84
CA ALA A 181 10.58 7.92 -11.28
C ALA A 181 9.68 9.08 -11.72
N HIS A 182 8.75 9.48 -10.85
CA HIS A 182 7.86 10.61 -11.11
C HIS A 182 8.33 11.95 -10.53
N SER A 183 9.49 11.98 -9.86
CA SER A 183 10.05 13.21 -9.28
C SER A 183 10.86 14.04 -10.26
N ALA A 184 11.22 15.26 -9.85
CA ALA A 184 12.18 16.09 -10.58
C ALA A 184 13.57 15.43 -10.70
N ARG A 185 13.88 14.43 -9.86
CA ARG A 185 15.14 13.67 -9.82
C ARG A 185 15.10 12.36 -10.60
N ALA A 186 14.08 12.09 -11.40
CA ALA A 186 13.88 10.82 -12.12
C ALA A 186 15.03 10.41 -13.05
N SER A 187 15.84 11.37 -13.54
CA SER A 187 17.03 11.11 -14.37
C SER A 187 18.32 11.00 -13.57
N ARG A 188 18.25 11.11 -12.25
CA ARG A 188 19.36 11.06 -11.32
C ARG A 188 19.44 9.68 -10.66
N PRO A 189 20.55 9.35 -9.96
CA PRO A 189 20.68 8.05 -9.30
C PRO A 189 19.54 7.78 -8.29
N PHE A 190 19.05 6.54 -8.27
CA PHE A 190 18.25 5.96 -7.21
C PHE A 190 19.07 4.85 -6.55
N VAL A 191 19.49 5.06 -5.31
CA VAL A 191 20.38 4.13 -4.62
C VAL A 191 19.65 3.52 -3.41
N PRO A 192 19.22 2.24 -3.52
CA PRO A 192 18.59 1.53 -2.42
C PRO A 192 19.62 0.90 -1.49
N ILE A 193 19.30 0.86 -0.20
CA ILE A 193 20.02 0.08 0.81
C ILE A 193 19.03 -0.49 1.82
N ASN A 194 19.24 -1.76 2.21
CA ASN A 194 18.49 -2.38 3.29
C ASN A 194 19.30 -2.28 4.59
N CYS A 195 18.76 -1.56 5.59
CA CYS A 195 19.45 -1.31 6.85
C CYS A 195 19.45 -2.52 7.80
N GLY A 196 18.56 -3.50 7.61
CA GLY A 196 18.50 -4.72 8.41
C GLY A 196 19.32 -5.89 7.86
N ALA A 197 19.80 -5.80 6.61
CA ALA A 197 20.45 -6.92 5.93
C ALA A 197 21.96 -7.06 6.21
N ILE A 198 22.61 -6.06 6.81
CA ILE A 198 24.06 -5.98 7.01
C ILE A 198 24.40 -5.52 8.42
N THR A 199 25.60 -5.87 8.89
CA THR A 199 26.06 -5.48 10.22
C THR A 199 26.22 -3.96 10.35
N GLU A 200 26.05 -3.43 11.57
CA GLU A 200 26.07 -1.98 11.84
C GLU A 200 27.34 -1.29 11.30
N THR A 201 28.52 -1.87 11.53
CA THR A 201 29.80 -1.33 11.04
C THR A 201 29.89 -1.25 9.52
N LEU A 202 29.36 -2.26 8.82
CA LEU A 202 29.30 -2.26 7.37
C LEU A 202 28.26 -1.27 6.86
N LEU A 203 27.08 -1.22 7.50
CA LEU A 203 26.02 -0.28 7.15
C LEU A 203 26.51 1.19 7.28
N GLU A 204 27.24 1.50 8.36
CA GLU A 204 27.81 2.81 8.56
C GLU A 204 28.81 3.17 7.45
N SER A 205 29.68 2.22 7.10
CA SER A 205 30.66 2.37 6.01
C SER A 205 30.00 2.51 4.63
N GLU A 206 28.95 1.73 4.36
CA GLU A 206 28.19 1.82 3.09
C GLU A 206 27.45 3.16 2.96
N LEU A 207 26.78 3.61 4.02
CA LEU A 207 26.02 4.85 3.99
C LEU A 207 26.92 6.10 3.86
N PHE A 208 27.95 6.20 4.70
CA PHE A 208 28.74 7.43 4.85
C PHE A 208 30.11 7.36 4.17
N GLY A 209 30.55 6.17 3.75
CA GLY A 209 31.90 5.95 3.25
C GLY A 209 32.93 5.82 4.37
N HIS A 210 34.14 5.48 4.01
CA HIS A 210 35.24 5.33 4.95
C HIS A 210 36.60 5.75 4.35
N THR A 211 37.53 6.13 5.21
CA THR A 211 38.92 6.36 4.84
C THR A 211 39.74 5.09 5.08
N ARG A 212 40.82 4.96 4.34
CA ARG A 212 41.79 3.87 4.51
C ARG A 212 42.24 3.76 5.97
N GLY A 213 42.25 2.56 6.51
CA GLY A 213 42.67 2.26 7.88
C GLY A 213 41.67 2.61 8.97
N SER A 214 40.40 2.96 8.65
CA SER A 214 39.40 3.32 9.64
C SER A 214 38.84 2.11 10.42
N PHE A 215 38.93 0.91 9.85
CA PHE A 215 38.60 -0.37 10.49
C PHE A 215 39.42 -1.52 9.87
N THR A 216 39.39 -2.71 10.49
CA THR A 216 40.07 -3.90 9.97
C THR A 216 39.43 -4.31 8.63
N GLY A 217 40.18 -4.13 7.52
CA GLY A 217 39.71 -4.38 6.16
C GLY A 217 39.53 -3.12 5.31
N ALA A 218 39.66 -1.91 5.85
CA ALA A 218 39.60 -0.67 5.10
C ALA A 218 40.92 -0.43 4.32
N ILE A 219 41.04 -1.06 3.14
CA ILE A 219 42.25 -1.04 2.31
C ILE A 219 42.38 0.26 1.52
N ALA A 220 41.27 0.90 1.15
CA ALA A 220 41.17 2.11 0.33
C ALA A 220 40.09 3.05 0.86
N ASP A 221 40.17 4.32 0.43
CA ASP A 221 39.04 5.26 0.64
C ASP A 221 37.85 4.84 -0.21
N THR A 222 36.65 4.81 0.38
CA THR A 222 35.42 4.43 -0.33
C THR A 222 34.34 5.48 -0.10
N LYS A 223 33.71 5.89 -1.19
CA LYS A 223 32.55 6.81 -1.15
C LYS A 223 31.31 6.11 -0.67
N GLY A 224 30.61 6.71 0.30
CA GLY A 224 29.34 6.21 0.78
C GLY A 224 28.18 6.46 -0.17
N ILE A 225 27.07 5.78 0.07
CA ILE A 225 25.82 5.86 -0.70
C ILE A 225 25.28 7.29 -0.78
N PHE A 226 25.37 8.07 0.29
CA PHE A 226 24.93 9.47 0.26
C PHE A 226 25.77 10.33 -0.71
N GLU A 227 27.05 10.06 -0.84
CA GLU A 227 27.91 10.75 -1.81
C GLU A 227 27.65 10.25 -3.24
N GLN A 228 27.46 8.94 -3.42
CA GLN A 228 27.14 8.32 -4.73
C GLN A 228 25.79 8.79 -5.26
N ALA A 229 24.80 8.99 -4.38
CA ALA A 229 23.45 9.44 -4.72
C ALA A 229 23.32 10.97 -4.83
N ASN A 230 24.41 11.72 -4.83
CA ASN A 230 24.36 13.18 -4.86
C ASN A 230 23.58 13.71 -6.07
N GLY A 231 22.63 14.60 -5.84
CA GLY A 231 21.62 15.09 -6.80
C GLY A 231 20.45 14.13 -7.04
N GLY A 232 20.48 12.93 -6.46
CA GLY A 232 19.50 11.85 -6.67
C GLY A 232 18.64 11.56 -5.44
N THR A 233 18.31 10.27 -5.26
CA THR A 233 17.46 9.75 -4.18
C THR A 233 18.14 8.56 -3.51
N VAL A 234 18.19 8.55 -2.18
CA VAL A 234 18.55 7.38 -1.37
C VAL A 234 17.26 6.75 -0.85
N PHE A 235 17.16 5.43 -1.00
CA PHE A 235 16.09 4.65 -0.40
C PHE A 235 16.65 3.80 0.74
N LEU A 236 16.17 4.07 1.97
CA LEU A 236 16.54 3.39 3.19
C LEU A 236 15.44 2.38 3.56
N ASP A 237 15.63 1.12 3.23
CA ASP A 237 14.67 0.07 3.62
C ASP A 237 14.97 -0.43 5.04
N GLU A 238 13.94 -0.80 5.78
CA GLU A 238 14.01 -1.28 7.17
C GLU A 238 14.73 -0.31 8.11
N ILE A 239 14.41 1.00 8.00
CA ILE A 239 15.04 2.06 8.81
C ILE A 239 14.87 1.86 10.32
N GLY A 240 13.82 1.13 10.75
CA GLY A 240 13.56 0.80 12.15
C GLY A 240 14.63 -0.09 12.79
N GLU A 241 15.43 -0.81 11.99
CA GLU A 241 16.48 -1.71 12.46
C GLU A 241 17.82 -0.99 12.72
N THR A 242 17.88 0.33 12.55
CA THR A 242 19.09 1.12 12.74
C THR A 242 19.43 1.35 14.21
N SER A 243 20.71 1.29 14.56
CA SER A 243 21.19 1.61 15.91
C SER A 243 21.04 3.08 16.27
N ALA A 244 21.02 3.39 17.57
CA ALA A 244 20.92 4.76 18.05
C ALA A 244 22.09 5.66 17.55
N ALA A 245 23.29 5.11 17.40
CA ALA A 245 24.45 5.83 16.88
C ALA A 245 24.25 6.22 15.40
N LEU A 246 23.74 5.27 14.60
CA LEU A 246 23.44 5.50 13.18
C LEU A 246 22.31 6.51 12.99
N GLN A 247 21.26 6.44 13.83
CA GLN A 247 20.16 7.40 13.83
C GLN A 247 20.64 8.86 14.03
N VAL A 248 21.60 9.08 14.92
CA VAL A 248 22.19 10.42 15.13
C VAL A 248 22.92 10.92 13.88
N ARG A 249 23.64 10.04 13.19
CA ARG A 249 24.35 10.42 11.96
C ARG A 249 23.39 10.70 10.80
N LEU A 250 22.35 9.88 10.66
CA LEU A 250 21.28 10.08 9.68
C LEU A 250 20.59 11.42 9.89
N LEU A 251 20.24 11.76 11.14
CA LEU A 251 19.62 13.03 11.47
C LEU A 251 20.47 14.22 10.99
N ARG A 252 21.77 14.21 11.30
CA ARG A 252 22.68 15.27 10.85
C ARG A 252 22.75 15.39 9.34
N THR A 253 22.75 14.27 8.64
CA THR A 253 22.74 14.25 7.16
C THR A 253 21.45 14.83 6.60
N LEU A 254 20.31 14.51 7.21
CA LEU A 254 18.99 15.02 6.81
C LEU A 254 18.79 16.51 7.11
N GLU A 255 19.43 17.03 8.16
CA GLU A 255 19.31 18.44 8.56
C GLU A 255 20.24 19.34 7.78
N ASN A 256 21.52 18.96 7.69
CA ASN A 256 22.60 19.82 7.20
C ASN A 256 23.02 19.51 5.76
N GLY A 257 22.61 18.34 5.20
CA GLY A 257 23.15 17.86 3.93
C GLY A 257 24.65 17.53 4.03
N GLU A 258 25.13 17.12 5.21
CA GLU A 258 26.54 16.87 5.45
C GLU A 258 26.78 15.41 5.83
N VAL A 259 27.74 14.79 5.16
CA VAL A 259 28.20 13.43 5.39
C VAL A 259 29.64 13.45 5.87
N ARG A 260 29.93 12.71 6.93
CA ARG A 260 31.27 12.52 7.43
C ARG A 260 31.68 11.04 7.27
N PRO A 261 32.64 10.72 6.39
CA PRO A 261 33.16 9.36 6.25
C PRO A 261 33.72 8.79 7.54
N VAL A 262 33.63 7.48 7.74
CA VAL A 262 34.22 6.81 8.92
C VAL A 262 35.73 7.00 8.91
N GLY A 263 36.28 7.43 10.05
CA GLY A 263 37.73 7.76 10.18
C GLY A 263 38.16 9.12 9.63
N ALA A 264 37.29 9.85 8.92
CA ALA A 264 37.62 11.18 8.39
C ALA A 264 37.33 12.31 9.39
N SER A 265 38.10 13.39 9.31
CA SER A 265 37.82 14.64 10.03
C SER A 265 37.00 15.64 9.20
N ARG A 266 37.01 15.50 7.85
CA ARG A 266 36.27 16.38 6.93
C ARG A 266 34.85 15.93 6.72
N THR A 267 33.94 16.87 6.48
CA THR A 267 32.59 16.65 6.01
C THR A 267 32.49 16.89 4.50
N VAL A 268 31.56 16.19 3.83
CA VAL A 268 31.25 16.36 2.42
C VAL A 268 29.78 16.81 2.35
N LYS A 269 29.51 17.88 1.60
CA LYS A 269 28.12 18.32 1.33
C LYS A 269 27.49 17.47 0.25
N VAL A 270 26.25 17.06 0.48
CA VAL A 270 25.44 16.26 -0.43
C VAL A 270 24.04 16.84 -0.55
N ASP A 271 23.49 16.82 -1.75
CA ASP A 271 22.10 17.15 -2.02
C ASP A 271 21.35 15.84 -2.37
N VAL A 272 20.76 15.19 -1.38
CA VAL A 272 20.11 13.90 -1.57
C VAL A 272 18.69 13.94 -1.03
N ARG A 273 17.74 13.47 -1.82
CA ARG A 273 16.39 13.20 -1.35
C ARG A 273 16.35 11.84 -0.65
N VAL A 274 15.76 11.78 0.54
CA VAL A 274 15.63 10.53 1.29
C VAL A 274 14.20 10.01 1.23
N VAL A 275 14.05 8.74 0.88
CA VAL A 275 12.83 7.95 1.02
C VAL A 275 13.16 6.80 1.96
N ALA A 276 12.47 6.68 3.08
CA ALA A 276 12.69 5.62 4.05
C ALA A 276 11.49 4.66 4.07
N ALA A 277 11.74 3.39 4.37
CA ALA A 277 10.68 2.39 4.54
C ALA A 277 10.90 1.55 5.80
N THR A 278 9.80 1.07 6.38
CA THR A 278 9.83 0.18 7.54
C THR A 278 8.58 -0.69 7.61
N ASN A 279 8.71 -1.86 8.22
CA ASN A 279 7.60 -2.70 8.66
C ASN A 279 7.32 -2.52 10.16
N ALA A 280 8.20 -1.82 10.91
CA ALA A 280 8.06 -1.59 12.32
C ALA A 280 7.10 -0.43 12.61
N GLU A 281 6.40 -0.51 13.74
CA GLU A 281 5.62 0.61 14.29
C GLU A 281 6.55 1.62 14.96
N LEU A 282 7.11 2.55 14.17
CA LEU A 282 8.10 3.52 14.65
C LEU A 282 7.59 4.40 15.79
N GLU A 283 6.30 4.71 15.82
CA GLU A 283 5.70 5.47 16.93
C GLU A 283 5.86 4.72 18.26
N GLN A 284 5.62 3.42 18.27
CA GLN A 284 5.87 2.59 19.45
C GLN A 284 7.37 2.45 19.76
N ALA A 285 8.21 2.34 18.72
CA ALA A 285 9.66 2.30 18.89
C ALA A 285 10.20 3.62 19.50
N VAL A 286 9.60 4.77 19.19
CA VAL A 286 9.90 6.07 19.81
C VAL A 286 9.52 6.07 21.29
N VAL A 287 8.31 5.62 21.63
CA VAL A 287 7.86 5.50 23.05
C VAL A 287 8.80 4.57 23.83
N GLN A 288 9.26 3.50 23.22
CA GLN A 288 10.20 2.53 23.82
C GLN A 288 11.67 2.97 23.77
N GLN A 289 11.95 4.19 23.30
CA GLN A 289 13.31 4.76 23.14
C GLN A 289 14.26 3.94 22.24
N ARG A 290 13.70 3.06 21.40
CA ARG A 290 14.45 2.30 20.37
C ARG A 290 14.68 3.12 19.10
N PHE A 291 13.83 4.10 18.84
CA PHE A 291 13.97 5.03 17.72
C PHE A 291 13.88 6.48 18.22
N ARG A 292 14.71 7.37 17.69
CA ARG A 292 14.75 8.77 18.11
C ARG A 292 13.54 9.53 17.56
N GLN A 293 12.92 10.31 18.41
CA GLN A 293 11.76 11.14 18.07
C GLN A 293 12.09 12.23 17.03
N ASP A 294 13.25 12.85 17.15
CA ASP A 294 13.71 13.89 16.21
C ASP A 294 13.89 13.35 14.79
N LEU A 295 14.50 12.18 14.65
CA LEU A 295 14.66 11.50 13.37
C LEU A 295 13.30 11.08 12.79
N TYR A 296 12.40 10.56 13.62
CA TYR A 296 11.05 10.18 13.17
C TYR A 296 10.31 11.35 12.51
N TYR A 297 10.26 12.51 13.19
CA TYR A 297 9.61 13.70 12.62
C TYR A 297 10.34 14.24 11.38
N ARG A 298 11.64 14.08 11.29
CA ARG A 298 12.38 14.52 10.11
C ARG A 298 12.16 13.62 8.90
N LEU A 299 11.93 12.32 9.10
CA LEU A 299 11.60 11.34 8.04
C LEU A 299 10.12 11.37 7.64
N SER A 300 9.22 11.59 8.58
CA SER A 300 7.76 11.45 8.41
C SER A 300 7.06 12.74 7.92
N VAL A 301 7.74 13.57 7.12
CA VAL A 301 7.12 14.78 6.54
C VAL A 301 5.97 14.39 5.60
N ILE A 302 6.17 13.35 4.79
CA ILE A 302 5.08 12.68 4.07
C ILE A 302 5.09 11.22 4.54
N LEU A 303 3.91 10.73 4.98
CA LEU A 303 3.73 9.36 5.41
C LEU A 303 2.85 8.61 4.42
N ILE A 304 3.36 7.50 3.89
CA ILE A 304 2.63 6.62 2.97
C ILE A 304 2.44 5.27 3.63
N ARG A 305 1.18 4.86 3.84
CA ARG A 305 0.84 3.54 4.38
C ARG A 305 0.47 2.60 3.24
N VAL A 306 1.25 1.55 3.04
CA VAL A 306 0.97 0.52 2.03
C VAL A 306 0.12 -0.57 2.68
N PRO A 307 -1.11 -0.79 2.21
CA PRO A 307 -2.02 -1.75 2.83
C PRO A 307 -1.51 -3.19 2.65
N PRO A 308 -1.69 -4.06 3.65
CA PRO A 308 -1.43 -5.48 3.52
C PRO A 308 -2.40 -6.12 2.51
N LEU A 309 -2.00 -7.27 1.95
CA LEU A 309 -2.75 -7.89 0.85
C LEU A 309 -4.18 -8.31 1.26
N ARG A 310 -4.38 -8.70 2.51
CA ARG A 310 -5.70 -9.04 3.09
C ARG A 310 -6.70 -7.86 3.11
N GLU A 311 -6.25 -6.62 3.09
CA GLU A 311 -7.09 -5.42 3.01
C GLU A 311 -7.40 -4.99 1.57
N ARG A 312 -6.77 -5.64 0.58
CA ARG A 312 -6.97 -5.41 -0.85
C ARG A 312 -7.19 -6.71 -1.63
N ARG A 313 -7.99 -7.62 -1.08
CA ARG A 313 -8.25 -8.96 -1.66
C ARG A 313 -8.74 -8.92 -3.11
N ALA A 314 -9.48 -7.88 -3.48
CA ALA A 314 -9.95 -7.71 -4.86
C ALA A 314 -8.80 -7.44 -5.87
N ASP A 315 -7.59 -7.08 -5.41
CA ASP A 315 -6.41 -6.97 -6.27
C ASP A 315 -5.72 -8.32 -6.52
N ILE A 316 -6.00 -9.36 -5.71
CA ILE A 316 -5.30 -10.66 -5.79
C ILE A 316 -5.46 -11.33 -7.15
N PRO A 317 -6.66 -11.42 -7.76
CA PRO A 317 -6.79 -12.02 -9.08
C PRO A 317 -5.96 -11.30 -10.16
N LEU A 318 -5.87 -9.97 -10.09
CA LEU A 318 -5.06 -9.17 -11.01
C LEU A 318 -3.55 -9.42 -10.81
N LEU A 319 -3.10 -9.52 -9.56
CA LEU A 319 -1.72 -9.86 -9.21
C LEU A 319 -1.36 -11.27 -9.67
N ILE A 320 -2.25 -12.25 -9.46
CA ILE A 320 -2.08 -13.63 -9.94
C ILE A 320 -1.91 -13.65 -11.46
N ALA A 321 -2.77 -12.96 -12.22
CA ALA A 321 -2.69 -12.91 -13.67
C ALA A 321 -1.34 -12.36 -14.15
N GLN A 322 -0.86 -11.28 -13.55
CA GLN A 322 0.44 -10.69 -13.89
C GLN A 322 1.61 -11.59 -13.51
N PHE A 323 1.60 -12.19 -12.32
CA PHE A 323 2.68 -13.09 -11.89
C PHE A 323 2.70 -14.38 -12.71
N LEU A 324 1.53 -14.91 -13.06
CA LEU A 324 1.38 -16.07 -13.94
C LEU A 324 1.98 -15.78 -15.32
N GLN A 325 1.62 -14.65 -15.93
CA GLN A 325 2.19 -14.22 -17.21
C GLN A 325 3.72 -14.14 -17.16
N ASN A 326 4.26 -13.49 -16.12
CA ASN A 326 5.69 -13.32 -15.92
C ASN A 326 6.40 -14.67 -15.69
N ALA A 327 5.81 -15.57 -14.90
CA ALA A 327 6.37 -16.89 -14.61
C ALA A 327 6.33 -17.80 -15.84
N CYS A 328 5.25 -17.78 -16.61
CA CYS A 328 5.12 -18.50 -17.88
C CYS A 328 6.16 -18.02 -18.91
N ALA A 329 6.31 -16.70 -19.07
CA ALA A 329 7.30 -16.11 -19.98
C ALA A 329 8.74 -16.51 -19.61
N ARG A 330 9.09 -16.55 -18.31
CA ARG A 330 10.44 -16.95 -17.84
C ARG A 330 10.70 -18.46 -17.97
N SER A 331 9.69 -19.28 -17.71
CA SER A 331 9.83 -20.75 -17.70
C SER A 331 9.63 -21.39 -19.07
N GLY A 332 9.09 -20.67 -20.05
CA GLY A 332 8.68 -21.21 -21.35
C GLY A 332 7.46 -22.14 -21.28
N ARG A 333 6.77 -22.22 -20.12
CA ARG A 333 5.59 -23.05 -19.89
C ARG A 333 4.31 -22.25 -20.12
N GLN A 334 3.28 -22.93 -20.60
CA GLN A 334 1.92 -22.39 -20.70
C GLN A 334 1.10 -23.06 -19.58
N VAL A 335 0.70 -22.27 -18.58
CA VAL A 335 -0.06 -22.75 -17.41
C VAL A 335 -1.23 -21.81 -17.17
N GLU A 336 -2.41 -22.36 -16.90
CA GLU A 336 -3.60 -21.65 -16.49
C GLU A 336 -3.99 -22.04 -15.07
N ILE A 337 -4.59 -21.14 -14.31
CA ILE A 337 -5.12 -21.40 -12.96
C ILE A 337 -6.64 -21.33 -13.02
N THR A 338 -7.32 -22.38 -12.51
CA THR A 338 -8.77 -22.42 -12.54
C THR A 338 -9.40 -21.30 -11.69
N PRO A 339 -10.60 -20.81 -12.05
CA PRO A 339 -11.33 -19.83 -11.24
C PRO A 339 -11.51 -20.24 -9.78
N ALA A 340 -11.77 -21.54 -9.54
CA ALA A 340 -11.89 -22.08 -8.18
C ALA A 340 -10.59 -21.99 -7.37
N ALA A 341 -9.44 -22.24 -8.00
CA ALA A 341 -8.14 -22.06 -7.35
C ALA A 341 -7.83 -20.59 -7.09
N ILE A 342 -8.17 -19.69 -8.02
CA ILE A 342 -8.01 -18.22 -7.83
C ILE A 342 -8.87 -17.74 -6.65
N GLU A 343 -10.09 -18.21 -6.50
CA GLU A 343 -11.00 -17.83 -5.40
C GLU A 343 -10.42 -18.23 -4.02
N VAL A 344 -9.86 -19.43 -3.92
CA VAL A 344 -9.19 -19.89 -2.70
C VAL A 344 -7.97 -19.01 -2.38
N LEU A 345 -7.14 -18.71 -3.38
CA LEU A 345 -6.00 -17.82 -3.20
C LEU A 345 -6.44 -16.40 -2.82
N ALA A 346 -7.52 -15.89 -3.41
CA ALA A 346 -8.06 -14.56 -3.10
C ALA A 346 -8.64 -14.44 -1.68
N SER A 347 -9.17 -15.53 -1.13
CA SER A 347 -9.72 -15.56 0.23
C SER A 347 -8.68 -15.76 1.33
N SER A 348 -7.43 -16.07 0.99
CA SER A 348 -6.34 -16.35 1.92
C SER A 348 -5.77 -15.09 2.59
N GLU A 349 -5.11 -15.25 3.77
CA GLU A 349 -4.64 -14.12 4.59
C GLU A 349 -3.31 -13.51 4.13
N TRP A 350 -2.43 -14.28 3.50
CA TRP A 350 -1.15 -13.84 2.94
C TRP A 350 -0.25 -13.09 3.94
N PRO A 351 0.26 -13.73 4.99
CA PRO A 351 1.15 -13.08 5.97
C PRO A 351 2.44 -12.52 5.33
N GLY A 352 2.96 -13.13 4.27
CA GLY A 352 4.07 -12.62 3.47
C GLY A 352 3.66 -11.71 2.31
N ASN A 353 2.38 -11.30 2.28
CA ASN A 353 1.82 -10.35 1.34
C ASN A 353 2.09 -10.69 -0.16
N VAL A 354 2.41 -9.68 -0.96
CA VAL A 354 2.62 -9.83 -2.41
C VAL A 354 3.83 -10.71 -2.73
N ARG A 355 4.87 -10.70 -1.88
CA ARG A 355 6.06 -11.54 -2.05
C ARG A 355 5.70 -13.03 -1.90
N GLU A 356 4.88 -13.37 -0.93
CA GLU A 356 4.40 -14.75 -0.74
C GLU A 356 3.49 -15.19 -1.90
N LEU A 357 2.56 -14.33 -2.32
CA LEU A 357 1.69 -14.58 -3.47
C LEU A 357 2.52 -14.84 -4.74
N GLN A 358 3.49 -13.98 -5.04
CA GLN A 358 4.38 -14.13 -6.19
C GLN A 358 5.13 -15.47 -6.15
N ASN A 359 5.76 -15.78 -5.03
CA ASN A 359 6.50 -17.05 -4.85
C ASN A 359 5.57 -18.26 -5.01
N THR A 360 4.33 -18.15 -4.51
CA THR A 360 3.33 -19.22 -4.65
C THR A 360 2.95 -19.43 -6.11
N VAL A 361 2.67 -18.36 -6.86
CA VAL A 361 2.32 -18.47 -8.29
C VAL A 361 3.50 -19.01 -9.10
N GLU A 362 4.73 -18.54 -8.84
CA GLU A 362 5.94 -19.08 -9.49
C GLU A 362 6.12 -20.58 -9.21
N ARG A 363 5.90 -20.99 -7.95
CA ARG A 363 5.95 -22.39 -7.55
C ARG A 363 4.88 -23.23 -8.27
N LEU A 364 3.66 -22.72 -8.40
CA LEU A 364 2.58 -23.40 -9.13
C LEU A 364 2.95 -23.62 -10.59
N VAL A 365 3.54 -22.61 -11.27
CA VAL A 365 3.99 -22.75 -12.67
C VAL A 365 5.12 -23.76 -12.81
N LEU A 366 6.10 -23.75 -11.90
CA LEU A 366 7.27 -24.64 -11.97
C LEU A 366 6.93 -26.10 -11.70
N PHE A 367 6.03 -26.37 -10.74
CA PHE A 367 5.75 -27.72 -10.27
C PHE A 367 4.42 -28.29 -10.76
N SER A 368 3.63 -27.55 -11.54
CA SER A 368 2.40 -28.07 -12.14
C SER A 368 2.73 -29.27 -13.05
N ARG A 369 1.95 -30.35 -12.93
CA ARG A 369 2.10 -31.57 -13.77
C ARG A 369 1.47 -31.43 -15.15
N GLY A 370 0.59 -30.43 -15.34
CA GLY A 370 -0.16 -30.18 -16.57
C GLY A 370 -0.17 -28.69 -16.93
N ALA A 371 -0.96 -28.35 -17.95
CA ALA A 371 -1.19 -26.98 -18.38
C ALA A 371 -2.22 -26.24 -17.52
N VAL A 372 -2.94 -26.94 -16.62
CA VAL A 372 -3.98 -26.37 -15.77
C VAL A 372 -3.66 -26.70 -14.31
N VAL A 373 -3.68 -25.68 -13.46
CA VAL A 373 -3.56 -25.76 -12.01
C VAL A 373 -4.95 -25.66 -11.40
N ASP A 374 -5.32 -26.66 -10.62
CA ASP A 374 -6.61 -26.71 -9.93
C ASP A 374 -6.41 -26.85 -8.41
N LEU A 375 -7.51 -26.90 -7.65
CA LEU A 375 -7.50 -26.98 -6.18
C LEU A 375 -6.56 -28.05 -5.58
N PRO A 376 -6.44 -29.28 -6.14
CA PRO A 376 -5.51 -30.28 -5.62
C PRO A 376 -4.02 -29.92 -5.80
N ASP A 377 -3.72 -29.00 -6.73
CA ASP A 377 -2.35 -28.59 -7.02
C ASP A 377 -1.86 -27.45 -6.07
N LEU A 378 -2.81 -26.79 -5.39
CA LEU A 378 -2.46 -25.74 -4.43
C LEU A 378 -1.62 -26.30 -3.28
N PRO A 379 -0.67 -25.53 -2.72
CA PRO A 379 0.05 -25.90 -1.50
C PRO A 379 -0.88 -26.20 -0.32
N ALA A 380 -0.47 -27.06 0.59
CA ALA A 380 -1.28 -27.53 1.72
C ALA A 380 -1.99 -26.39 2.52
N PRO A 381 -1.32 -25.26 2.86
CA PRO A 381 -1.99 -24.17 3.58
C PRO A 381 -3.22 -23.59 2.88
N PHE A 382 -3.27 -23.63 1.54
CA PHE A 382 -4.38 -23.12 0.74
C PHE A 382 -5.46 -24.16 0.45
N ARG A 383 -5.14 -25.46 0.62
CA ARG A 383 -6.16 -26.52 0.49
C ARG A 383 -7.07 -26.58 1.71
N GLU A 384 -6.58 -26.15 2.87
CA GLU A 384 -7.28 -26.09 4.15
C GLU A 384 -7.81 -24.68 4.41
N SER A 385 -8.69 -24.18 3.53
CA SER A 385 -9.35 -22.88 3.75
C SER A 385 -10.16 -22.90 5.05
N PRO A 386 -10.15 -21.82 5.87
CA PRO A 386 -10.97 -21.70 7.08
C PRO A 386 -12.45 -21.99 6.83
N ALA A 387 -13.00 -21.58 5.67
CA ALA A 387 -14.36 -21.89 5.28
C ALA A 387 -14.57 -23.39 5.09
N ARG A 388 -13.64 -24.13 4.44
CA ARG A 388 -13.69 -25.59 4.32
C ARG A 388 -13.43 -26.30 5.63
N HIS A 389 -12.66 -25.71 6.53
CA HIS A 389 -12.47 -26.23 7.88
C HIS A 389 -13.77 -26.14 8.68
N PHE A 390 -14.49 -25.01 8.56
CA PHE A 390 -15.83 -24.83 9.12
C PHE A 390 -16.84 -25.83 8.52
N ASP A 391 -16.88 -25.95 7.19
CA ASP A 391 -17.74 -26.93 6.49
C ASP A 391 -17.41 -28.38 6.89
N ARG A 392 -16.12 -28.72 7.12
CA ARG A 392 -15.73 -30.05 7.62
C ARG A 392 -16.15 -30.28 9.07
N ILE A 393 -16.07 -29.24 9.93
CA ILE A 393 -16.51 -29.36 11.33
C ILE A 393 -18.02 -29.59 11.38
N PHE A 394 -18.79 -28.99 10.47
CA PHE A 394 -20.26 -29.08 10.41
C PHE A 394 -20.78 -30.03 9.30
N ALA A 395 -19.89 -30.67 8.53
CA ALA A 395 -20.27 -31.65 7.54
C ALA A 395 -21.04 -32.81 8.19
N GLY A 396 -22.20 -33.08 7.67
CA GLY A 396 -23.10 -34.12 8.19
C GLY A 396 -23.99 -33.68 9.37
N LEU A 397 -24.08 -32.37 9.65
CA LEU A 397 -24.88 -31.80 10.74
C LEU A 397 -24.60 -32.48 12.09
N PRO A 398 -23.40 -32.34 12.66
CA PRO A 398 -23.02 -32.95 13.93
C PRO A 398 -23.93 -32.46 15.04
N THR A 399 -24.15 -33.28 16.05
CA THR A 399 -24.85 -32.88 17.27
C THR A 399 -24.11 -31.79 18.02
N LEU A 400 -24.81 -31.02 18.86
CA LEU A 400 -24.16 -29.99 19.68
C LEU A 400 -23.04 -30.57 20.55
N ASP A 401 -23.26 -31.76 21.11
CA ASP A 401 -22.29 -32.50 21.90
C ASP A 401 -21.00 -32.83 21.12
N GLU A 402 -21.13 -33.18 19.85
CA GLU A 402 -19.97 -33.43 18.99
C GLU A 402 -19.19 -32.14 18.67
N VAL A 403 -19.89 -31.03 18.48
CA VAL A 403 -19.26 -29.72 18.26
C VAL A 403 -18.55 -29.27 19.54
N GLU A 404 -19.19 -29.34 20.69
CA GLU A 404 -18.63 -29.00 21.98
C GLU A 404 -17.37 -29.84 22.29
N ARG A 405 -17.42 -31.15 22.02
CA ARG A 405 -16.28 -32.05 22.21
C ARG A 405 -15.10 -31.67 21.31
N ARG A 406 -15.34 -31.44 20.03
CA ARG A 406 -14.31 -31.03 19.06
C ARG A 406 -13.68 -29.69 19.44
N TYR A 407 -14.50 -28.72 19.84
CA TYR A 407 -14.05 -27.40 20.25
C TYR A 407 -13.20 -27.47 21.54
N LEU A 408 -13.63 -28.23 22.53
CA LEU A 408 -12.87 -28.46 23.77
C LEU A 408 -11.49 -29.07 23.49
N LEU A 409 -11.41 -30.11 22.65
CA LEU A 409 -10.15 -30.72 22.26
C LEU A 409 -9.23 -29.74 21.52
N HIS A 410 -9.76 -28.96 20.61
CA HIS A 410 -9.00 -27.95 19.87
C HIS A 410 -8.45 -26.87 20.82
N VAL A 411 -9.25 -26.33 21.71
CA VAL A 411 -8.79 -25.34 22.69
C VAL A 411 -7.73 -25.89 23.63
N LEU A 412 -7.90 -27.14 24.12
CA LEU A 412 -6.90 -27.77 24.97
C LEU A 412 -5.55 -27.99 24.27
N ASP A 413 -5.57 -28.33 22.98
CA ASP A 413 -4.36 -28.47 22.16
C ASP A 413 -3.66 -27.11 21.95
N GLU A 414 -4.39 -26.07 21.56
CA GLU A 414 -3.87 -24.71 21.35
C GLU A 414 -3.25 -24.10 22.62
N VAL A 415 -3.86 -24.33 23.77
CA VAL A 415 -3.35 -23.84 25.06
C VAL A 415 -2.38 -24.82 25.72
N ARG A 416 -1.95 -25.88 25.01
CA ARG A 416 -1.02 -26.92 25.49
C ARG A 416 -1.43 -27.54 26.84
N GLY A 417 -2.71 -27.81 27.00
CA GLY A 417 -3.28 -28.43 28.20
C GLY A 417 -3.52 -27.46 29.37
N ASN A 418 -3.23 -26.18 29.25
CA ASN A 418 -3.45 -25.21 30.34
C ASN A 418 -4.96 -24.98 30.59
N ARG A 419 -5.48 -25.61 31.64
CA ARG A 419 -6.92 -25.64 31.98
C ARG A 419 -7.51 -24.28 32.34
N THR A 420 -6.72 -23.44 33.00
CA THR A 420 -7.16 -22.08 33.36
C THR A 420 -7.36 -21.23 32.09
N ARG A 421 -6.36 -21.30 31.20
CA ARG A 421 -6.41 -20.58 29.93
C ARG A 421 -7.47 -21.16 29.00
N ALA A 422 -7.70 -22.48 28.99
CA ALA A 422 -8.76 -23.11 28.23
C ALA A 422 -10.15 -22.61 28.66
N ALA A 423 -10.41 -22.55 29.97
CA ALA A 423 -11.67 -22.05 30.49
C ALA A 423 -11.89 -20.57 30.12
N GLU A 424 -10.86 -19.73 30.21
CA GLU A 424 -10.89 -18.32 29.78
C GLU A 424 -11.22 -18.18 28.28
N VAL A 425 -10.53 -18.94 27.41
CA VAL A 425 -10.75 -18.90 25.96
C VAL A 425 -12.16 -19.35 25.60
N MET A 426 -12.67 -20.38 26.26
CA MET A 426 -14.04 -20.88 26.05
C MET A 426 -15.12 -20.00 26.69
N GLY A 427 -14.77 -19.01 27.49
CA GLY A 427 -15.72 -18.15 28.20
C GLY A 427 -16.53 -18.88 29.27
N ILE A 428 -15.97 -19.96 29.88
CA ILE A 428 -16.62 -20.77 30.92
C ILE A 428 -15.78 -20.81 32.19
N ASP A 429 -16.39 -21.19 33.30
CA ASP A 429 -15.64 -21.44 34.53
C ASP A 429 -14.90 -22.81 34.50
N ARG A 430 -13.83 -22.93 35.30
CA ARG A 430 -13.01 -24.18 35.38
C ARG A 430 -13.84 -25.40 35.75
N ARG A 431 -14.87 -25.24 36.57
CA ARG A 431 -15.73 -26.35 37.00
C ARG A 431 -16.57 -26.86 35.83
N THR A 432 -17.05 -25.99 35.00
CA THR A 432 -17.77 -26.34 33.78
C THR A 432 -16.84 -27.02 32.78
N LEU A 433 -15.59 -26.58 32.62
CA LEU A 433 -14.58 -27.25 31.78
C LEU A 433 -14.33 -28.71 32.25
N TYR A 434 -14.17 -28.95 33.54
CA TYR A 434 -13.98 -30.29 34.08
C TYR A 434 -15.19 -31.17 33.82
N ARG A 435 -16.42 -30.66 34.02
CA ARG A 435 -17.67 -31.40 33.73
C ARG A 435 -17.79 -31.77 32.26
N MET A 436 -17.39 -30.86 31.36
CA MET A 436 -17.39 -31.12 29.92
C MET A 436 -16.37 -32.20 29.58
N ALA A 437 -15.17 -32.11 30.11
CA ALA A 437 -14.11 -33.13 29.91
C ALA A 437 -14.56 -34.52 30.38
N GLU A 438 -15.16 -34.64 31.58
CA GLU A 438 -15.76 -35.85 32.08
C GLU A 438 -16.90 -36.37 31.21
N ARG A 439 -17.80 -35.51 30.74
CA ARG A 439 -18.93 -35.86 29.86
C ARG A 439 -18.46 -36.43 28.50
N PHE A 440 -17.32 -35.96 28.01
CA PHE A 440 -16.78 -36.37 26.72
C PHE A 440 -15.65 -37.40 26.81
N ASP A 441 -15.38 -37.93 27.99
CA ASP A 441 -14.30 -38.90 28.27
C ASP A 441 -12.92 -38.38 27.79
N ILE A 442 -12.65 -37.10 28.08
CA ILE A 442 -11.37 -36.44 27.76
C ILE A 442 -10.52 -36.42 29.02
N ASP A 443 -9.40 -37.14 28.97
CA ASP A 443 -8.42 -37.17 30.06
C ASP A 443 -7.63 -35.86 30.11
N LEU A 444 -7.91 -35.04 31.11
CA LEU A 444 -7.14 -33.83 31.41
C LEU A 444 -5.89 -34.30 32.20
N LYS A 445 -4.80 -34.73 31.53
CA LYS A 445 -3.54 -35.11 32.17
C LYS A 445 -3.05 -34.02 33.12
N ASP A 446 -2.66 -34.46 34.33
CA ASP A 446 -2.09 -33.58 35.34
C ASP A 446 -0.67 -33.16 34.94
N ASP A 447 -0.53 -31.91 34.46
CA ASP A 447 0.77 -31.24 34.33
C ASP A 447 0.88 -30.14 35.40
N ASP A 448 0.59 -30.51 36.67
CA ASP A 448 0.80 -29.66 37.85
C ASP A 448 2.23 -29.80 38.41
N ARG A 449 3.20 -30.12 37.56
CA ARG A 449 4.63 -30.16 37.94
C ARG A 449 5.49 -29.50 36.90
N ARG A 450 5.54 -28.14 36.93
CA ARG A 450 6.76 -27.35 36.67
C ARG A 450 6.50 -25.92 37.11
N GLU A 451 7.04 -25.63 38.31
CA GLU A 451 7.38 -24.28 38.76
C GLU A 451 8.37 -23.60 37.79
#